data_18bf0e348919a76dedabc51cf977dc5d
#
_entry.id   18bf0e348919a76dedabc51cf977dc5d
#
_cell.length_a   1.000
_cell.length_b   1.000
_cell.length_c   1.000
_cell.angle_alpha   90.00
_cell.angle_beta   90.00
_cell.angle_gamma   90.00
#
_symmetry.space_group_name_H-M   'P 1'
#
loop_
_entity.id
_entity.type
_entity.pdbx_description
1 polymer ?
#
loop_
_entity_poly.entity_id
_entity_poly.type
_entity_poly.pdbx_seq_one_letter_code
_entity_poly.pdbx_strand_id
1 'polypeptide(L)'
;MEKKKEEKRIPGRVNGVTPAEEIYTGNVISHFILDEIRKDLGPGGPMEGRKVHTRFPPEPNGFLHIGHAKAIVIDFGTAEILGGLCNLRMDDTNPVKEDERFVRAIKEDIHWLGYDWEDRFYHASDFFEDMYFYA
;
A
#
# COMPACT_ATOMS: atom_id res chain seq x y z
N MET A 1 -8.65 24.83 -22.03
CA MET A 1 -9.69 24.42 -21.08
C MET A 1 -9.15 23.21 -20.29
N GLU A 2 -8.51 23.46 -19.14
CA GLU A 2 -7.99 22.39 -18.29
C GLU A 2 -9.15 21.68 -17.60
N LYS A 3 -9.30 20.37 -17.86
CA LYS A 3 -10.23 19.52 -17.11
C LYS A 3 -9.67 19.35 -15.69
N LYS A 4 -10.29 20.01 -14.71
CA LYS A 4 -10.12 19.68 -13.28
C LYS A 4 -10.40 18.18 -13.13
N LYS A 5 -9.36 17.40 -12.73
CA LYS A 5 -9.56 16.04 -12.26
C LYS A 5 -10.45 16.12 -11.01
N GLU A 6 -11.64 15.55 -11.07
CA GLU A 6 -12.49 15.35 -9.91
C GLU A 6 -11.74 14.47 -8.91
N GLU A 7 -11.37 15.05 -7.76
CA GLU A 7 -10.81 14.29 -6.65
C GLU A 7 -11.86 13.30 -6.14
N LYS A 8 -11.65 12.01 -6.45
CA LYS A 8 -12.48 10.95 -5.87
C LYS A 8 -12.32 10.96 -4.36
N ARG A 9 -13.39 11.27 -3.64
CA ARG A 9 -13.45 11.22 -2.18
C ARG A 9 -13.23 9.79 -1.69
N ILE A 10 -12.12 9.54 -1.02
CA ILE A 10 -11.86 8.27 -0.34
C ILE A 10 -12.51 8.35 1.05
N PRO A 11 -13.35 7.36 1.44
CA PRO A 11 -13.93 7.33 2.78
C PRO A 11 -12.83 7.34 3.85
N GLY A 12 -12.88 8.34 4.75
CA GLY A 12 -11.89 8.50 5.82
C GLY A 12 -10.79 9.52 5.55
N ARG A 13 -10.71 10.09 4.35
CA ARG A 13 -9.77 11.17 4.02
C ARG A 13 -10.34 12.50 4.52
N VAL A 14 -9.66 13.13 5.45
CA VAL A 14 -9.88 14.54 5.77
C VAL A 14 -9.34 15.36 4.59
N ASN A 15 -10.14 16.29 4.05
CA ASN A 15 -9.78 17.09 2.89
C ASN A 15 -8.39 17.75 3.04
N GLY A 16 -7.48 17.41 2.16
CA GLY A 16 -6.14 17.96 2.10
C GLY A 16 -5.05 16.95 2.50
N VAL A 17 -3.88 17.10 1.92
CA VAL A 17 -2.67 16.41 2.39
C VAL A 17 -2.42 16.89 3.81
N THR A 18 -2.54 16.02 4.79
CA THR A 18 -2.17 16.34 6.16
C THR A 18 -0.67 16.68 6.15
N PRO A 19 -0.23 17.87 6.61
CA PRO A 19 1.18 18.20 6.66
C PRO A 19 1.94 17.13 7.42
N ALA A 20 3.12 16.75 6.95
CA ALA A 20 3.94 15.74 7.60
C ALA A 20 4.15 16.04 9.10
N GLU A 21 4.28 17.30 9.44
CA GLU A 21 4.37 17.78 10.83
C GLU A 21 3.17 17.38 11.69
N GLU A 22 1.92 17.49 11.17
CA GLU A 22 0.72 17.10 11.92
C GLU A 22 0.65 15.59 12.15
N ILE A 23 1.10 14.80 11.19
CA ILE A 23 1.15 13.35 11.29
C ILE A 23 2.14 12.93 12.39
N TYR A 24 3.32 13.53 12.39
CA TYR A 24 4.38 13.20 13.36
C TYR A 24 4.18 13.82 14.75
N THR A 25 3.36 14.86 14.88
CA THR A 25 3.05 15.49 16.18
C THR A 25 1.87 14.85 16.91
N GLY A 26 1.18 13.87 16.31
CA GLY A 26 0.12 13.14 16.98
C GLY A 26 -1.27 13.77 16.88
N ASN A 27 -1.48 14.76 16.02
CA ASN A 27 -2.78 15.43 15.84
C ASN A 27 -3.78 14.60 14.98
N VAL A 28 -3.35 13.44 14.47
CA VAL A 28 -4.20 12.50 13.70
C VAL A 28 -4.53 11.31 14.57
N ILE A 29 -5.75 10.78 14.44
CA ILE A 29 -6.15 9.52 15.07
C ILE A 29 -5.13 8.45 14.68
N SER A 30 -4.48 7.86 15.66
CA SER A 30 -3.37 6.96 15.45
C SER A 30 -3.72 5.51 15.80
N HIS A 31 -2.92 4.62 15.29
CA HIS A 31 -2.85 3.21 15.68
C HIS A 31 -1.37 2.81 15.77
N PHE A 32 -1.10 1.63 16.33
CA PHE A 32 0.27 1.20 16.65
C PHE A 32 1.24 1.24 15.45
N ILE A 33 0.76 0.98 14.22
CA ILE A 33 1.60 1.03 13.00
C ILE A 33 2.06 2.47 12.75
N LEU A 34 1.15 3.46 12.79
CA LEU A 34 1.51 4.86 12.65
C LEU A 34 2.43 5.33 13.78
N ASP A 35 2.23 4.81 14.99
CA ASP A 35 3.08 5.16 16.15
C ASP A 35 4.51 4.65 15.95
N GLU A 36 4.70 3.44 15.44
CA GLU A 36 6.04 2.92 15.11
C GLU A 36 6.68 3.70 13.94
N ILE A 37 5.92 4.02 12.90
CA ILE A 37 6.42 4.84 11.80
C ILE A 37 6.86 6.23 12.30
N ARG A 38 6.12 6.85 13.22
CA ARG A 38 6.50 8.12 13.82
C ARG A 38 7.80 8.03 14.57
N LYS A 39 8.03 6.96 15.32
CA LYS A 39 9.31 6.74 16.04
C LYS A 39 10.48 6.58 15.07
N ASP A 40 10.27 5.85 13.98
CA ASP A 40 11.35 5.50 13.06
C ASP A 40 11.67 6.62 12.07
N LEU A 41 10.65 7.24 11.49
CA LEU A 41 10.79 8.20 10.40
C LEU A 41 10.60 9.66 10.81
N GLY A 42 10.05 9.88 12.00
CA GLY A 42 9.84 11.21 12.57
C GLY A 42 11.14 11.87 13.06
N PRO A 43 11.05 13.12 13.54
CA PRO A 43 12.20 13.87 14.03
C PRO A 43 12.96 13.10 15.12
N GLY A 44 14.27 12.92 14.91
CA GLY A 44 15.15 12.18 15.83
C GLY A 44 15.07 10.66 15.71
N GLY A 45 14.26 10.12 14.82
CA GLY A 45 14.17 8.68 14.58
C GLY A 45 15.33 8.11 13.76
N PRO A 46 15.58 6.79 13.83
CA PRO A 46 16.72 6.15 13.16
C PRO A 46 16.64 6.20 11.63
N MET A 47 15.46 6.44 11.09
CA MET A 47 15.16 6.49 9.65
C MET A 47 14.61 7.86 9.25
N GLU A 48 14.90 8.90 10.01
CA GLU A 48 14.41 10.26 9.76
C GLU A 48 14.63 10.69 8.31
N GLY A 49 13.58 11.27 7.71
CA GLY A 49 13.59 11.76 6.32
C GLY A 49 13.45 10.69 5.25
N ARG A 50 13.37 9.41 5.60
CA ARG A 50 13.06 8.36 4.62
C ARG A 50 11.58 8.36 4.28
N LYS A 51 11.29 8.02 3.02
CA LYS A 51 9.94 7.87 2.50
C LYS A 51 9.34 6.53 2.93
N VAL A 52 8.09 6.53 3.38
CA VAL A 52 7.34 5.31 3.65
C VAL A 52 7.17 4.51 2.36
N HIS A 53 7.42 3.22 2.43
CA HIS A 53 7.22 2.30 1.32
C HIS A 53 6.58 1.01 1.85
N THR A 54 5.33 0.80 1.51
CA THR A 54 4.55 -0.35 1.92
C THR A 54 4.34 -1.33 0.78
N ARG A 55 3.76 -2.47 1.07
CA ARG A 55 3.49 -3.52 0.09
C ARG A 55 2.23 -4.28 0.46
N PHE A 56 1.34 -4.47 -0.51
CA PHE A 56 0.24 -5.41 -0.42
C PHE A 56 0.57 -6.67 -1.24
N PRO A 57 0.83 -7.82 -0.60
CA PRO A 57 1.27 -9.05 -1.26
C PRO A 57 0.17 -10.12 -1.30
N PRO A 58 -0.91 -9.97 -2.10
CA PRO A 58 -1.95 -10.98 -2.15
C PRO A 58 -1.48 -12.24 -2.88
N GLU A 59 -1.92 -13.41 -2.42
CA GLU A 59 -1.78 -14.67 -3.15
C GLU A 59 -2.93 -14.80 -4.17
N PRO A 60 -2.63 -14.96 -5.48
CA PRO A 60 -3.66 -14.98 -6.52
C PRO A 60 -4.33 -16.36 -6.67
N ASN A 61 -4.81 -16.91 -5.56
CA ASN A 61 -5.44 -18.22 -5.46
C ASN A 61 -6.94 -18.17 -5.14
N GLY A 62 -7.53 -16.99 -5.07
CA GLY A 62 -8.93 -16.76 -4.76
C GLY A 62 -9.33 -15.30 -4.84
N PHE A 63 -10.63 -15.05 -4.66
CA PHE A 63 -11.16 -13.71 -4.54
C PHE A 63 -10.85 -13.10 -3.16
N LEU A 64 -10.74 -11.76 -3.12
CA LEU A 64 -10.54 -11.04 -1.87
C LEU A 64 -11.80 -11.08 -1.00
N HIS A 65 -11.59 -10.94 0.30
CA HIS A 65 -12.64 -10.78 1.31
C HIS A 65 -12.36 -9.57 2.20
N ILE A 66 -13.25 -9.32 3.17
CA ILE A 66 -13.16 -8.14 4.04
C ILE A 66 -11.84 -8.03 4.81
N GLY A 67 -11.20 -9.16 5.14
CA GLY A 67 -9.88 -9.16 5.76
C GLY A 67 -8.80 -8.59 4.85
N HIS A 68 -8.87 -8.87 3.56
CA HIS A 68 -7.98 -8.25 2.57
C HIS A 68 -8.26 -6.76 2.38
N ALA A 69 -9.53 -6.35 2.42
CA ALA A 69 -9.89 -4.93 2.35
C ALA A 69 -9.26 -4.14 3.51
N LYS A 70 -9.25 -4.70 4.71
CA LYS A 70 -8.54 -4.13 5.88
C LYS A 70 -7.04 -3.98 5.60
N ALA A 71 -6.38 -5.00 5.08
CA ALA A 71 -4.96 -4.96 4.75
C ALA A 71 -4.67 -3.91 3.66
N ILE A 72 -5.47 -3.84 2.60
CA ILE A 72 -5.35 -2.84 1.54
C ILE A 72 -5.43 -1.43 2.12
N VAL A 73 -6.40 -1.16 2.99
CA VAL A 73 -6.56 0.16 3.64
C VAL A 73 -5.34 0.49 4.51
N ILE A 74 -4.78 -0.48 5.22
CA ILE A 74 -3.58 -0.27 6.03
C ILE A 74 -2.37 0.01 5.13
N ASP A 75 -2.13 -0.82 4.13
CA ASP A 75 -0.92 -0.74 3.30
C ASP A 75 -0.94 0.49 2.38
N PHE A 76 -1.97 0.63 1.56
CA PHE A 76 -2.11 1.77 0.64
C PHE A 76 -2.45 3.06 1.38
N GLY A 77 -3.34 2.99 2.39
CA GLY A 77 -3.75 4.16 3.15
C GLY A 77 -2.60 4.78 3.95
N THR A 78 -1.76 3.96 4.59
CA THR A 78 -0.57 4.45 5.29
C THR A 78 0.38 5.15 4.32
N ALA A 79 0.64 4.56 3.15
CA ALA A 79 1.46 5.19 2.13
C ALA A 79 0.88 6.53 1.66
N GLU A 80 -0.43 6.59 1.40
CA GLU A 80 -1.07 7.84 0.97
C GLU A 80 -1.01 8.94 2.03
N ILE A 81 -1.35 8.62 3.29
CA ILE A 81 -1.35 9.59 4.40
C ILE A 81 0.04 10.19 4.58
N LEU A 82 1.09 9.38 4.47
CA LEU A 82 2.47 9.78 4.70
C LEU A 82 3.22 10.23 3.43
N GLY A 83 2.52 10.35 2.30
CA GLY A 83 3.15 10.72 1.03
C GLY A 83 4.17 9.71 0.52
N GLY A 84 3.99 8.44 0.90
CA GLY A 84 4.84 7.33 0.54
C GLY A 84 4.39 6.58 -0.72
N LEU A 85 4.92 5.39 -0.88
CA LEU A 85 4.64 4.49 -2.00
C LEU A 85 4.10 3.16 -1.48
N CYS A 86 3.21 2.52 -2.26
CA CYS A 86 2.77 1.16 -2.00
C CYS A 86 2.93 0.30 -3.26
N ASN A 87 3.58 -0.85 -3.11
CA ASN A 87 3.71 -1.83 -4.18
C ASN A 87 2.56 -2.84 -4.12
N LEU A 88 2.04 -3.21 -5.27
CA LEU A 88 1.22 -4.41 -5.44
C LEU A 88 2.13 -5.54 -5.93
N ARG A 89 2.33 -6.58 -5.13
CA ARG A 89 3.12 -7.75 -5.51
C ARG A 89 2.30 -9.01 -5.35
N MET A 90 2.01 -9.69 -6.44
CA MET A 90 1.38 -11.00 -6.38
C MET A 90 2.35 -12.01 -5.75
N ASP A 91 1.91 -12.67 -4.70
CA ASP A 91 2.66 -13.75 -4.06
C ASP A 91 2.37 -15.07 -4.78
N ASP A 92 2.91 -15.20 -5.98
CA ASP A 92 2.65 -16.25 -6.97
C ASP A 92 3.76 -17.32 -6.99
N THR A 93 4.16 -17.78 -5.83
CA THR A 93 5.21 -18.79 -5.69
C THR A 93 4.71 -20.24 -5.81
N ASN A 94 3.39 -20.44 -5.90
CA ASN A 94 2.75 -21.76 -6.03
C ASN A 94 2.01 -21.88 -7.37
N PRO A 95 2.65 -22.40 -8.43
CA PRO A 95 2.09 -22.43 -9.79
C PRO A 95 0.83 -23.28 -9.95
N VAL A 96 0.52 -24.15 -9.01
CA VAL A 96 -0.63 -25.08 -9.10
C VAL A 96 -1.96 -24.41 -8.77
N LYS A 97 -1.95 -23.25 -8.10
CA LYS A 97 -3.16 -22.59 -7.57
C LYS A 97 -3.43 -21.21 -8.17
N GLU A 98 -2.60 -20.74 -9.07
CA GLU A 98 -2.64 -19.38 -9.56
C GLU A 98 -3.47 -19.27 -10.83
N ASP A 99 -4.32 -18.25 -10.88
CA ASP A 99 -5.22 -17.98 -12.01
C ASP A 99 -5.24 -16.47 -12.30
N GLU A 100 -5.00 -16.10 -13.55
CA GLU A 100 -5.05 -14.70 -14.00
C GLU A 100 -6.40 -14.02 -13.71
N ARG A 101 -7.46 -14.80 -13.62
CA ARG A 101 -8.79 -14.33 -13.21
C ARG A 101 -8.75 -13.69 -11.82
N PHE A 102 -8.03 -14.29 -10.87
CA PHE A 102 -7.88 -13.74 -9.52
C PHE A 102 -6.98 -12.52 -9.51
N VAL A 103 -5.90 -12.50 -10.29
CA VAL A 103 -5.06 -11.31 -10.46
C VAL A 103 -5.88 -10.11 -10.93
N ARG A 104 -6.74 -10.31 -11.93
CA ARG A 104 -7.63 -9.25 -12.43
C ARG A 104 -8.61 -8.78 -11.38
N ALA A 105 -9.29 -9.70 -10.70
CA ALA A 105 -10.23 -9.37 -9.63
C ALA A 105 -9.57 -8.57 -8.49
N ILE A 106 -8.37 -8.97 -8.07
CA ILE A 106 -7.60 -8.25 -7.04
C ILE A 106 -7.33 -6.81 -7.47
N LYS A 107 -6.89 -6.59 -8.71
CA LYS A 107 -6.65 -5.26 -9.25
C LYS A 107 -7.93 -4.42 -9.28
N GLU A 108 -9.04 -4.99 -9.71
CA GLU A 108 -10.34 -4.32 -9.75
C GLU A 108 -10.80 -3.93 -8.34
N ASP A 109 -10.66 -4.80 -7.36
CA ASP A 109 -11.05 -4.56 -5.98
C ASP A 109 -10.22 -3.44 -5.33
N ILE A 110 -8.91 -3.39 -5.58
CA ILE A 110 -8.04 -2.33 -5.08
C ILE A 110 -8.46 -0.98 -5.67
N HIS A 111 -8.70 -0.92 -6.98
CA HIS A 111 -9.20 0.29 -7.64
C HIS A 111 -10.59 0.69 -7.13
N TRP A 112 -11.47 -0.29 -6.88
CA TRP A 112 -12.80 -0.02 -6.32
C TRP A 112 -12.72 0.60 -4.92
N LEU A 113 -11.75 0.17 -4.10
CA LEU A 113 -11.47 0.78 -2.79
C LEU A 113 -10.83 2.17 -2.90
N GLY A 114 -10.46 2.62 -4.09
CA GLY A 114 -9.94 3.95 -4.36
C GLY A 114 -8.42 4.08 -4.33
N TYR A 115 -7.69 2.98 -4.35
CA TYR A 115 -6.22 2.95 -4.34
C TYR A 115 -5.66 2.61 -5.72
N ASP A 116 -4.39 2.97 -5.94
CA ASP A 116 -3.64 2.70 -7.15
C ASP A 116 -2.17 2.41 -6.81
N TRP A 117 -1.59 1.43 -7.48
CA TRP A 117 -0.17 1.08 -7.38
C TRP A 117 0.67 1.74 -8.49
N GLU A 118 0.05 2.41 -9.47
CA GLU A 118 0.68 3.01 -10.65
C GLU A 118 1.46 1.94 -11.47
N ASP A 119 2.78 2.09 -11.58
CA ASP A 119 3.68 1.15 -12.26
C ASP A 119 4.34 0.11 -11.32
N ARG A 120 4.04 0.18 -10.02
CA ARG A 120 4.63 -0.67 -8.98
C ARG A 120 3.88 -1.98 -8.81
N PHE A 121 3.74 -2.71 -9.91
CA PHE A 121 3.14 -4.04 -9.96
C PHE A 121 4.21 -5.10 -10.22
N TYR A 122 4.27 -6.11 -9.36
CA TYR A 122 5.30 -7.15 -9.39
C TYR A 122 4.70 -8.54 -9.16
N HIS A 123 5.43 -9.56 -9.63
CA HIS A 123 5.20 -10.95 -9.28
C HIS A 123 6.38 -11.46 -8.46
N ALA A 124 6.14 -12.18 -7.37
CA ALA A 124 7.20 -12.76 -6.56
C ALA A 124 8.01 -13.77 -7.36
N SER A 125 7.38 -14.49 -8.28
CA SER A 125 8.02 -15.45 -9.19
C SER A 125 9.07 -14.83 -10.12
N ASP A 126 9.00 -13.54 -10.40
CA ASP A 126 10.00 -12.84 -11.22
C ASP A 126 11.38 -12.72 -10.52
N PHE A 127 11.42 -12.97 -9.22
CA PHE A 127 12.62 -12.80 -8.38
C PHE A 127 13.24 -14.12 -7.90
N PHE A 128 12.91 -15.27 -8.49
CA PHE A 128 13.44 -16.56 -8.07
C PHE A 128 14.97 -16.63 -8.19
N GLU A 129 15.56 -16.08 -9.22
CA GLU A 129 17.01 -16.01 -9.41
C GLU A 129 17.70 -15.26 -8.27
N ASP A 130 17.11 -14.10 -7.89
CA ASP A 130 17.61 -13.29 -6.77
C ASP A 130 17.45 -14.04 -5.44
N MET A 131 16.34 -14.73 -5.24
CA MET A 131 16.10 -15.54 -4.04
C MET A 131 17.15 -16.63 -3.90
N TYR A 132 17.48 -17.33 -4.99
CA TYR A 132 18.53 -18.34 -4.99
C TYR A 132 19.93 -17.75 -4.73
N PHE A 133 20.20 -16.57 -5.22
CA PHE A 133 21.47 -15.88 -4.98
C PHE A 133 21.68 -15.53 -3.51
N TYR A 134 20.60 -15.14 -2.80
CA TYR A 134 20.65 -14.74 -1.39
C TYR A 134 20.46 -15.90 -0.40
N ALA A 135 20.06 -17.08 -0.83
CA ALA A 135 19.88 -18.27 0.01
C ALA A 135 21.22 -19.00 0.25
#